data_f5140934ab7de1dffbed244400badcb6
#
_entry.id   f5140934ab7de1dffbed244400badcb6
#
_cell.length_a   1.000
_cell.length_b   1.000
_cell.length_c   1.000
_cell.angle_alpha   90.00
_cell.angle_beta   90.00
_cell.angle_gamma   90.00
#
_symmetry.space_group_name_H-M   'P 1'
#
loop_
_entity.id
_entity.type
_entity.pdbx_description
1 polymer ?
#
loop_
_entity_poly.entity_id
_entity_poly.type
_entity_poly.pdbx_seq_one_letter_code
_entity_poly.pdbx_strand_id
1 'polypeptide(L)'
;INTKRDLSLSYLAQDSRFESENTIFDEMLHVFDDVRGMESRLRKMEMQMAELTGDAFDKLMSDYDHLSEEFRVKGGFTYEAEIKAILNGFKFDESMWQMKISELSGGQNTRLALAKMLLEKPELLVLDEPTNHLDIETIAWLENYLVNYQGALIIVSHDRYFLDKVATI
;
A
#
# COMPACT_ATOMS: atom_id res chain seq x y z
N ILE A 1 -10.21 -9.35 24.18
CA ILE A 1 -9.74 -8.13 23.46
C ILE A 1 -10.96 -7.53 22.79
N ASN A 2 -11.41 -6.35 23.20
CA ASN A 2 -12.48 -5.64 22.52
C ASN A 2 -11.84 -4.83 21.39
N THR A 3 -12.12 -5.19 20.16
CA THR A 3 -11.73 -4.43 18.97
C THR A 3 -12.86 -3.48 18.56
N LYS A 4 -12.50 -2.28 18.10
CA LYS A 4 -13.43 -1.36 17.44
C LYS A 4 -14.05 -2.08 16.25
N ARG A 5 -15.38 -1.99 16.05
CA ARG A 5 -16.02 -2.47 14.82
C ARG A 5 -15.39 -1.74 13.64
N ASP A 6 -15.01 -2.49 12.60
CA ASP A 6 -14.40 -1.99 11.35
C ASP A 6 -12.92 -1.56 11.45
N LEU A 7 -12.14 -2.09 12.41
CA LEU A 7 -10.71 -1.88 12.47
C LEU A 7 -10.02 -2.62 11.30
N SER A 8 -9.29 -1.92 10.46
CA SER A 8 -8.42 -2.56 9.45
C SER A 8 -7.19 -3.13 10.16
N LEU A 9 -7.05 -4.45 10.11
CA LEU A 9 -5.96 -5.22 10.73
C LEU A 9 -5.21 -5.99 9.66
N SER A 10 -3.88 -5.85 9.62
CA SER A 10 -3.01 -6.73 8.83
C SER A 10 -2.02 -7.44 9.75
N TYR A 11 -1.82 -8.73 9.52
CA TYR A 11 -0.91 -9.58 10.27
C TYR A 11 0.07 -10.27 9.32
N LEU A 12 1.37 -10.05 9.54
CA LEU A 12 2.44 -10.77 8.88
C LEU A 12 2.95 -11.88 9.81
N ALA A 13 2.66 -13.13 9.46
CA ALA A 13 3.30 -14.28 10.09
C ALA A 13 4.70 -14.52 9.51
N GLN A 14 5.56 -15.18 10.26
CA GLN A 14 6.96 -15.46 9.91
C GLN A 14 7.16 -16.08 8.52
N ASP A 15 6.20 -16.88 8.04
CA ASP A 15 6.23 -17.55 6.73
C ASP A 15 5.09 -17.08 5.81
N SER A 16 4.67 -15.81 5.93
CA SER A 16 3.62 -15.27 5.07
C SER A 16 4.06 -15.30 3.62
N ARG A 17 3.34 -16.06 2.82
CA ARG A 17 3.48 -16.14 1.37
C ARG A 17 2.10 -15.95 0.75
N PHE A 18 2.06 -15.41 -0.43
CA PHE A 18 0.83 -15.40 -1.19
C PHE A 18 1.08 -15.91 -2.61
N GLU A 19 0.07 -16.54 -3.16
CA GLU A 19 0.08 -17.04 -4.53
C GLU A 19 -0.76 -16.11 -5.38
N SER A 20 -0.19 -15.67 -6.48
CA SER A 20 -0.87 -14.83 -7.47
C SER A 20 -0.21 -15.05 -8.82
N GLU A 21 -1.01 -15.01 -9.87
CA GLU A 21 -0.53 -15.01 -11.26
C GLU A 21 -0.21 -13.60 -11.77
N ASN A 22 -0.47 -12.59 -10.95
CA ASN A 22 -0.17 -11.21 -11.28
C ASN A 22 1.34 -10.95 -11.31
N THR A 23 1.74 -9.89 -11.96
CA THR A 23 3.09 -9.33 -11.82
C THR A 23 3.23 -8.65 -10.45
N ILE A 24 4.46 -8.43 -10.02
CA ILE A 24 4.76 -7.70 -8.77
C ILE A 24 4.04 -6.36 -8.77
N PHE A 25 4.15 -5.59 -9.85
CA PHE A 25 3.57 -4.25 -9.91
C PHE A 25 2.04 -4.28 -9.94
N ASP A 26 1.45 -5.19 -10.72
CA ASP A 26 -0.02 -5.33 -10.78
C ASP A 26 -0.61 -5.71 -9.43
N GLU A 27 0.07 -6.57 -8.68
CA GLU A 27 -0.37 -6.96 -7.34
C GLU A 27 -0.38 -5.77 -6.38
N MET A 28 0.63 -4.91 -6.46
CA MET A 28 0.68 -3.68 -5.65
C MET A 28 -0.39 -2.67 -6.08
N LEU A 29 -0.72 -2.60 -7.37
CA LEU A 29 -1.79 -1.76 -7.89
C LEU A 29 -3.16 -2.13 -7.34
N HIS A 30 -3.42 -3.41 -7.03
CA HIS A 30 -4.70 -3.86 -6.46
C HIS A 30 -5.00 -3.23 -5.10
N VAL A 31 -3.99 -2.81 -4.34
CA VAL A 31 -4.19 -2.07 -3.09
C VAL A 31 -4.97 -0.76 -3.34
N PHE A 32 -4.87 -0.21 -4.54
CA PHE A 32 -5.47 1.06 -4.95
C PHE A 32 -6.64 0.91 -5.94
N ASP A 33 -7.29 -0.25 -5.97
CA ASP A 33 -8.42 -0.48 -6.90
C ASP A 33 -9.54 0.54 -6.74
N ASP A 34 -9.86 0.96 -5.51
CA ASP A 34 -10.84 2.02 -5.25
C ASP A 34 -10.41 3.35 -5.86
N VAL A 35 -9.16 3.74 -5.67
CA VAL A 35 -8.58 4.99 -6.20
C VAL A 35 -8.57 4.98 -7.73
N ARG A 36 -8.17 3.87 -8.34
CA ARG A 36 -8.20 3.66 -9.80
C ARG A 36 -9.62 3.69 -10.36
N GLY A 37 -10.57 3.14 -9.60
CA GLY A 37 -12.01 3.24 -9.92
C GLY A 37 -12.49 4.69 -9.93
N MET A 38 -12.07 5.51 -8.96
CA MET A 38 -12.36 6.95 -8.93
C MET A 38 -11.76 7.68 -10.13
N GLU A 39 -10.51 7.42 -10.46
CA GLU A 39 -9.85 8.00 -11.64
C GLU A 39 -10.62 7.70 -12.92
N SER A 40 -11.02 6.45 -13.11
CA SER A 40 -11.83 6.05 -14.27
C SER A 40 -13.17 6.76 -14.33
N ARG A 41 -13.81 6.99 -13.18
CA ARG A 41 -15.08 7.76 -13.10
C ARG A 41 -14.87 9.24 -13.42
N LEU A 42 -13.82 9.86 -12.89
CA LEU A 42 -13.47 11.25 -13.19
C LEU A 42 -13.28 11.46 -14.69
N ARG A 43 -12.51 10.59 -15.36
CA ARG A 43 -12.31 10.66 -16.82
C ARG A 43 -13.62 10.53 -17.61
N LYS A 44 -14.56 9.66 -17.16
CA LYS A 44 -15.88 9.54 -17.79
C LYS A 44 -16.70 10.81 -17.61
N MET A 45 -16.66 11.43 -16.41
CA MET A 45 -17.36 12.67 -16.13
C MET A 45 -16.81 13.82 -16.98
N GLU A 46 -15.49 13.91 -17.19
CA GLU A 46 -14.85 14.89 -18.07
C GLU A 46 -15.36 14.77 -19.52
N MET A 47 -15.51 13.55 -20.02
CA MET A 47 -16.08 13.33 -21.37
C MET A 47 -17.55 13.74 -21.44
N GLN A 48 -18.33 13.43 -20.41
CA GLN A 48 -19.75 13.81 -20.33
C GLN A 48 -19.95 15.32 -20.26
N MET A 49 -19.08 16.04 -19.54
CA MET A 49 -19.13 17.51 -19.43
C MET A 49 -19.01 18.20 -20.79
N ALA A 50 -18.29 17.60 -21.74
CA ALA A 50 -18.15 18.17 -23.09
C ALA A 50 -19.46 18.19 -23.88
N GLU A 51 -20.46 17.38 -23.51
CA GLU A 51 -21.72 17.21 -24.19
C GLU A 51 -22.92 17.87 -23.47
N LEU A 52 -22.72 18.31 -22.23
CA LEU A 52 -23.77 18.83 -21.35
C LEU A 52 -23.75 20.37 -21.28
N THR A 53 -24.92 20.96 -21.03
CA THR A 53 -25.09 22.39 -20.77
C THR A 53 -26.17 22.63 -19.72
N GLY A 54 -26.17 23.81 -19.10
CA GLY A 54 -27.18 24.22 -18.11
C GLY A 54 -27.15 23.39 -16.84
N ASP A 55 -28.32 23.20 -16.21
CA ASP A 55 -28.44 22.53 -14.89
C ASP A 55 -27.80 21.14 -14.84
N ALA A 56 -27.82 20.38 -15.95
CA ALA A 56 -27.19 19.07 -16.02
C ALA A 56 -25.65 19.13 -15.95
N PHE A 57 -25.06 20.16 -16.59
CA PHE A 57 -23.64 20.45 -16.48
C PHE A 57 -23.28 20.86 -15.05
N ASP A 58 -24.03 21.77 -14.44
CA ASP A 58 -23.76 22.30 -13.10
C ASP A 58 -23.79 21.17 -12.05
N LYS A 59 -24.77 20.25 -12.17
CA LYS A 59 -24.86 19.08 -11.30
C LYS A 59 -23.66 18.15 -11.48
N LEU A 60 -23.29 17.83 -12.73
CA LEU A 60 -22.16 16.96 -13.01
C LEU A 60 -20.85 17.58 -12.52
N MET A 61 -20.67 18.88 -12.65
CA MET A 61 -19.52 19.61 -12.15
C MET A 61 -19.40 19.51 -10.63
N SER A 62 -20.52 19.68 -9.90
CA SER A 62 -20.55 19.50 -8.44
C SER A 62 -20.16 18.08 -8.02
N ASP A 63 -20.68 17.06 -8.71
CA ASP A 63 -20.33 15.64 -8.45
C ASP A 63 -18.85 15.37 -8.78
N TYR A 64 -18.31 15.98 -9.83
CA TYR A 64 -16.90 15.89 -10.19
C TYR A 64 -16.00 16.51 -9.12
N ASP A 65 -16.33 17.69 -8.62
CA ASP A 65 -15.55 18.37 -7.58
C ASP A 65 -15.48 17.52 -6.30
N HIS A 66 -16.60 16.92 -5.88
CA HIS A 66 -16.63 16.03 -4.72
C HIS A 66 -15.77 14.80 -4.93
N LEU A 67 -15.90 14.12 -6.07
CA LEU A 67 -15.13 12.91 -6.38
C LEU A 67 -13.64 13.23 -6.55
N SER A 68 -13.30 14.37 -7.15
CA SER A 68 -11.92 14.83 -7.32
C SER A 68 -11.23 15.10 -5.98
N GLU A 69 -11.95 15.71 -5.03
CA GLU A 69 -11.42 15.92 -3.68
C GLU A 69 -11.25 14.59 -2.93
N GLU A 70 -12.20 13.67 -3.03
CA GLU A 70 -12.05 12.32 -2.45
C GLU A 70 -10.85 11.58 -3.04
N PHE A 71 -10.69 11.62 -4.36
CA PHE A 71 -9.55 11.05 -5.07
C PHE A 71 -8.23 11.65 -4.58
N ARG A 72 -8.15 12.97 -4.43
CA ARG A 72 -6.98 13.66 -3.90
C ARG A 72 -6.64 13.22 -2.48
N VAL A 73 -7.64 13.18 -1.58
CA VAL A 73 -7.46 12.78 -0.17
C VAL A 73 -7.01 11.34 -0.04
N LYS A 74 -7.49 10.44 -0.91
CA LYS A 74 -7.08 9.03 -0.95
C LYS A 74 -5.76 8.78 -1.67
N GLY A 75 -5.02 9.83 -2.01
CA GLY A 75 -3.70 9.70 -2.62
C GLY A 75 -3.71 9.40 -4.11
N GLY A 76 -4.78 9.77 -4.83
CA GLY A 76 -4.94 9.49 -6.25
C GLY A 76 -3.83 10.03 -7.14
N PHE A 77 -3.13 11.08 -6.72
CA PHE A 77 -1.97 11.62 -7.46
C PHE A 77 -0.63 11.04 -7.03
N THR A 78 -0.58 10.25 -5.95
CA THR A 78 0.68 9.80 -5.32
C THR A 78 0.83 8.28 -5.22
N TYR A 79 -0.24 7.52 -5.43
CA TYR A 79 -0.23 6.07 -5.19
C TYR A 79 0.82 5.31 -6.01
N GLU A 80 1.05 5.69 -7.27
CA GLU A 80 2.09 5.05 -8.07
C GLU A 80 3.49 5.33 -7.53
N ALA A 81 3.73 6.56 -7.07
CA ALA A 81 5.01 6.91 -6.46
C ALA A 81 5.21 6.16 -5.12
N GLU A 82 4.15 5.96 -4.35
CA GLU A 82 4.19 5.16 -3.13
C GLU A 82 4.52 3.70 -3.41
N ILE A 83 3.88 3.08 -4.43
CA ILE A 83 4.20 1.71 -4.87
C ILE A 83 5.68 1.61 -5.22
N LYS A 84 6.18 2.51 -6.07
CA LYS A 84 7.58 2.53 -6.51
C LYS A 84 8.55 2.71 -5.33
N ALA A 85 8.24 3.60 -4.40
CA ALA A 85 9.07 3.84 -3.21
C ALA A 85 9.16 2.58 -2.32
N ILE A 86 8.04 1.92 -2.06
CA ILE A 86 8.01 0.70 -1.24
C ILE A 86 8.73 -0.45 -1.95
N LEU A 87 8.46 -0.68 -3.24
CA LEU A 87 9.14 -1.73 -4.01
C LEU A 87 10.65 -1.54 -4.02
N ASN A 88 11.12 -0.33 -4.27
CA ASN A 88 12.56 -0.02 -4.22
C ASN A 88 13.14 -0.21 -2.81
N GLY A 89 12.41 0.18 -1.76
CA GLY A 89 12.82 -0.03 -0.37
C GLY A 89 13.03 -1.51 -0.03
N PHE A 90 12.22 -2.39 -0.61
CA PHE A 90 12.35 -3.85 -0.48
C PHE A 90 13.23 -4.50 -1.55
N LYS A 91 14.01 -3.71 -2.31
CA LYS A 91 14.94 -4.22 -3.35
C LYS A 91 14.24 -4.96 -4.51
N PHE A 92 13.03 -4.55 -4.84
CA PHE A 92 12.38 -4.89 -6.09
C PHE A 92 12.59 -3.74 -7.07
N ASP A 93 13.67 -3.79 -7.83
CA ASP A 93 13.97 -2.77 -8.84
C ASP A 93 13.02 -2.85 -10.05
N GLU A 94 13.04 -1.83 -10.87
CA GLU A 94 12.11 -1.68 -12.00
C GLU A 94 12.18 -2.87 -12.99
N SER A 95 13.33 -3.53 -13.12
CA SER A 95 13.48 -4.70 -13.99
C SER A 95 12.69 -5.92 -13.50
N MET A 96 12.39 -5.96 -12.20
CA MET A 96 11.65 -7.05 -11.57
C MET A 96 10.13 -6.83 -11.57
N TRP A 97 9.65 -5.62 -11.78
CA TRP A 97 8.23 -5.30 -11.58
C TRP A 97 7.27 -6.08 -12.46
N GLN A 98 7.73 -6.53 -13.62
CA GLN A 98 6.95 -7.33 -14.57
C GLN A 98 7.12 -8.85 -14.35
N MET A 99 7.91 -9.28 -13.37
CA MET A 99 8.01 -10.68 -12.99
C MET A 99 6.71 -11.14 -12.32
N LYS A 100 6.30 -12.37 -12.61
CA LYS A 100 5.16 -12.98 -11.92
C LYS A 100 5.53 -13.33 -10.48
N ILE A 101 4.58 -13.20 -9.57
CA ILE A 101 4.75 -13.57 -8.16
C ILE A 101 5.08 -15.04 -8.02
N SER A 102 4.54 -15.89 -8.88
CA SER A 102 4.84 -17.33 -8.92
C SER A 102 6.32 -17.67 -9.22
N GLU A 103 7.07 -16.73 -9.80
CA GLU A 103 8.49 -16.88 -10.11
C GLU A 103 9.42 -16.46 -8.96
N LEU A 104 8.88 -15.84 -7.91
CA LEU A 104 9.65 -15.36 -6.78
C LEU A 104 10.16 -16.50 -5.89
N SER A 105 11.37 -16.34 -5.38
CA SER A 105 11.85 -17.18 -4.28
C SER A 105 11.00 -17.00 -3.02
N GLY A 106 11.05 -17.96 -2.08
CA GLY A 106 10.31 -17.85 -0.83
C GLY A 106 10.61 -16.55 -0.05
N GLY A 107 11.89 -16.17 0.04
CA GLY A 107 12.29 -14.93 0.70
C GLY A 107 11.82 -13.67 -0.03
N GLN A 108 11.83 -13.66 -1.37
CA GLN A 108 11.29 -12.56 -2.16
C GLN A 108 9.78 -12.45 -1.98
N ASN A 109 9.05 -13.57 -1.97
CA ASN A 109 7.62 -13.57 -1.77
C ASN A 109 7.24 -13.02 -0.38
N THR A 110 7.95 -13.43 0.68
CA THR A 110 7.75 -12.89 2.04
C THR A 110 8.03 -11.38 2.09
N ARG A 111 9.09 -10.91 1.46
CA ARG A 111 9.38 -9.47 1.35
C ARG A 111 8.28 -8.70 0.61
N LEU A 112 7.77 -9.27 -0.46
CA LEU A 112 6.67 -8.65 -1.22
C LEU A 112 5.37 -8.62 -0.41
N ALA A 113 5.08 -9.68 0.37
CA ALA A 113 3.94 -9.70 1.29
C ALA A 113 4.02 -8.58 2.33
N LEU A 114 5.20 -8.38 2.92
CA LEU A 114 5.44 -7.27 3.85
C LEU A 114 5.28 -5.92 3.15
N ALA A 115 5.86 -5.74 1.97
CA ALA A 115 5.73 -4.51 1.18
C ALA A 115 4.26 -4.16 0.90
N LYS A 116 3.46 -5.14 0.51
CA LYS A 116 2.03 -4.97 0.24
C LYS A 116 1.26 -4.54 1.50
N MET A 117 1.52 -5.20 2.64
CA MET A 117 0.91 -4.82 3.91
C MET A 117 1.21 -3.38 4.33
N LEU A 118 2.45 -2.94 4.16
CA LEU A 118 2.83 -1.56 4.46
C LEU A 118 2.11 -0.57 3.56
N LEU A 119 1.93 -0.93 2.29
CA LEU A 119 1.22 -0.11 1.31
C LEU A 119 -0.27 0.04 1.64
N GLU A 120 -0.89 -1.00 2.21
CA GLU A 120 -2.30 -1.01 2.65
C GLU A 120 -2.57 -0.04 3.81
N LYS A 121 -1.53 0.34 4.56
CA LYS A 121 -1.60 1.26 5.71
C LYS A 121 -2.74 0.93 6.69
N PRO A 122 -2.85 -0.31 7.22
CA PRO A 122 -3.90 -0.68 8.14
C PRO A 122 -3.86 0.16 9.43
N GLU A 123 -5.00 0.35 10.11
CA GLU A 123 -5.05 1.02 11.41
C GLU A 123 -4.26 0.28 12.49
N LEU A 124 -4.16 -1.05 12.38
CA LEU A 124 -3.33 -1.90 13.23
C LEU A 124 -2.49 -2.84 12.38
N LEU A 125 -1.18 -2.72 12.48
CA LEU A 125 -0.20 -3.57 11.82
C LEU A 125 0.49 -4.46 12.86
N VAL A 126 0.43 -5.78 12.65
CA VAL A 126 1.09 -6.77 13.50
C VAL A 126 2.18 -7.48 12.70
N LEU A 127 3.42 -7.37 13.15
CA LEU A 127 4.59 -7.93 12.49
C LEU A 127 5.27 -8.96 13.39
N ASP A 128 5.43 -10.17 12.89
CA ASP A 128 6.14 -11.24 13.57
C ASP A 128 7.46 -11.51 12.83
N GLU A 129 8.58 -11.19 13.51
CA GLU A 129 9.96 -11.30 12.99
C GLU A 129 10.14 -10.64 11.60
N PRO A 130 9.76 -9.34 11.43
CA PRO A 130 9.73 -8.70 10.11
C PRO A 130 11.12 -8.50 9.49
N THR A 131 12.19 -8.57 10.29
CA THR A 131 13.58 -8.40 9.84
C THR A 131 14.19 -9.67 9.26
N ASN A 132 13.54 -10.82 9.45
CA ASN A 132 14.01 -12.08 8.91
C ASN A 132 14.10 -12.01 7.38
N HIS A 133 15.22 -12.52 6.85
CA HIS A 133 15.53 -12.54 5.41
C HIS A 133 15.70 -11.17 4.74
N LEU A 134 15.81 -10.08 5.54
CA LEU A 134 16.12 -8.75 5.05
C LEU A 134 17.62 -8.45 5.17
N ASP A 135 18.18 -7.75 4.19
CA ASP A 135 19.52 -7.19 4.30
C ASP A 135 19.51 -5.88 5.13
N ILE A 136 20.69 -5.45 5.54
CA ILE A 136 20.86 -4.29 6.43
C ILE A 136 20.24 -3.00 5.86
N GLU A 137 20.31 -2.79 4.55
CA GLU A 137 19.75 -1.58 3.91
C GLU A 137 18.22 -1.63 3.91
N THR A 138 17.65 -2.79 3.64
CA THR A 138 16.19 -3.00 3.70
C THR A 138 15.67 -2.85 5.13
N ILE A 139 16.40 -3.36 6.14
CA ILE A 139 16.06 -3.16 7.56
C ILE A 139 16.08 -1.66 7.90
N ALA A 140 17.11 -0.94 7.52
CA ALA A 140 17.22 0.50 7.76
C ALA A 140 16.07 1.29 7.09
N TRP A 141 15.68 0.90 5.89
CA TRP A 141 14.54 1.49 5.21
C TRP A 141 13.22 1.20 5.95
N LEU A 142 13.01 -0.06 6.37
CA LEU A 142 11.84 -0.49 7.12
C LEU A 142 11.73 0.25 8.46
N GLU A 143 12.83 0.40 9.21
CA GLU A 143 12.90 1.18 10.45
C GLU A 143 12.39 2.60 10.23
N ASN A 144 12.93 3.29 9.22
CA ASN A 144 12.53 4.65 8.90
C ASN A 144 11.04 4.75 8.49
N TYR A 145 10.53 3.76 7.78
CA TYR A 145 9.12 3.69 7.41
C TYR A 145 8.23 3.53 8.66
N LEU A 146 8.57 2.58 9.55
CA LEU A 146 7.77 2.25 10.72
C LEU A 146 7.79 3.36 11.79
N VAL A 147 8.90 4.09 11.96
CA VAL A 147 8.98 5.27 12.85
C VAL A 147 7.95 6.34 12.45
N ASN A 148 7.66 6.47 11.16
CA ASN A 148 6.71 7.45 10.62
C ASN A 148 5.30 6.85 10.39
N TYR A 149 5.07 5.59 10.80
CA TYR A 149 3.79 4.92 10.60
C TYR A 149 2.71 5.56 11.45
N GLN A 150 1.55 5.88 10.84
CA GLN A 150 0.46 6.59 11.52
C GLN A 150 -0.53 5.68 12.25
N GLY A 151 -0.52 4.38 11.96
CA GLY A 151 -1.36 3.39 12.62
C GLY A 151 -0.74 2.85 13.91
N ALA A 152 -1.48 2.01 14.62
CA ALA A 152 -0.95 1.24 15.74
C ALA A 152 -0.06 0.10 15.22
N LEU A 153 1.04 -0.16 15.91
CA LEU A 153 2.04 -1.13 15.53
C LEU A 153 2.32 -2.11 16.68
N ILE A 154 2.23 -3.39 16.39
CA ILE A 154 2.67 -4.47 17.30
C ILE A 154 3.77 -5.24 16.59
N ILE A 155 4.94 -5.33 17.22
CA ILE A 155 6.09 -6.05 16.67
C ILE A 155 6.55 -7.11 17.66
N VAL A 156 6.77 -8.32 17.16
CA VAL A 156 7.50 -9.38 17.83
C VAL A 156 8.82 -9.56 17.09
N SER A 157 9.94 -9.37 17.77
CA SER A 157 11.26 -9.56 17.19
C SER A 157 12.30 -9.94 18.24
N HIS A 158 13.29 -10.71 17.84
CA HIS A 158 14.49 -10.98 18.61
C HIS A 158 15.58 -9.92 18.42
N ASP A 159 15.44 -9.07 17.41
CA ASP A 159 16.35 -7.96 17.14
C ASP A 159 16.04 -6.76 18.05
N ARG A 160 16.80 -6.67 19.15
CA ARG A 160 16.63 -5.57 20.12
C ARG A 160 16.93 -4.20 19.54
N TYR A 161 17.90 -4.11 18.63
CA TYR A 161 18.28 -2.85 18.01
C TYR A 161 17.14 -2.30 17.14
N PHE A 162 16.51 -3.19 16.38
CA PHE A 162 15.32 -2.86 15.59
C PHE A 162 14.16 -2.40 16.50
N LEU A 163 13.88 -3.14 17.57
CA LEU A 163 12.82 -2.78 18.52
C LEU A 163 13.07 -1.43 19.19
N ASP A 164 14.30 -1.17 19.65
CA ASP A 164 14.66 0.09 20.31
C ASP A 164 14.50 1.31 19.38
N LYS A 165 14.67 1.11 18.07
CA LYS A 165 14.50 2.16 17.08
C LYS A 165 13.05 2.46 16.74
N VAL A 166 12.23 1.42 16.62
CA VAL A 166 10.86 1.52 16.10
C VAL A 166 9.83 1.66 17.21
N ALA A 167 10.07 1.07 18.41
CA ALA A 167 9.17 1.18 19.53
C ALA A 167 9.25 2.58 20.17
N THR A 168 8.19 3.35 20.01
CA THR A 168 7.93 4.53 20.83
C THR A 168 7.20 4.05 22.08
N ILE A 169 7.89 4.12 23.23
CA ILE A 169 7.30 3.85 24.55
C ILE A 169 6.43 5.05 24.96
#